data_b43192b96220268db592b71333c714c7
#
_entry.id   b43192b96220268db592b71333c714c7
#
_cell.length_a   1.000
_cell.length_b   1.000
_cell.length_c   1.000
_cell.angle_alpha   90.00
_cell.angle_beta   90.00
_cell.angle_gamma   90.00
#
_symmetry.space_group_name_H-M   'P 1'
#
loop_
_entity.id
_entity.type
_entity.pdbx_description
1 polymer ?
#
loop_
_entity_poly.entity_id
_entity_poly.type
_entity_poly.pdbx_seq_one_letter_code
_entity_poly.pdbx_strand_id
1 'polypeptide(L)'
;MKKLSIDQAEPIRKKFAPDWEIRKGSYLYKKVAFNDYNQTLRFLMAIEKPQIKLDHFADFMNFYNELTIAITTHDVKGLTQLDFELALYIDEALKQMDARQIDESLSEKWSDKYKRSINCSNPKGFSQKAHCAGRKKK
;
A
#
# COMPACT_ATOMS: atom_id res chain seq x y z
N MET A 1 5.47 -21.65 12.26
CA MET A 1 4.35 -21.07 11.49
C MET A 1 4.17 -21.86 10.22
N LYS A 2 2.94 -22.22 9.93
CA LYS A 2 2.69 -23.10 8.79
C LYS A 2 2.36 -22.34 7.53
N LYS A 3 3.06 -22.65 6.45
CA LYS A 3 2.81 -22.05 5.17
C LYS A 3 1.49 -22.53 4.59
N LEU A 4 0.70 -21.60 4.04
CA LEU A 4 -0.56 -21.93 3.40
C LEU A 4 -0.32 -22.17 1.92
N SER A 5 -1.01 -23.18 1.35
CA SER A 5 -0.97 -23.38 -0.08
C SER A 5 -1.88 -22.33 -0.71
N ILE A 6 -1.80 -22.19 -2.03
CA ILE A 6 -2.68 -21.24 -2.72
C ILE A 6 -4.14 -21.68 -2.55
N ASP A 7 -4.40 -22.99 -2.52
CA ASP A 7 -5.75 -23.48 -2.35
C ASP A 7 -6.29 -23.18 -0.96
N GLN A 8 -5.43 -23.09 0.04
CA GLN A 8 -5.82 -22.71 1.38
C GLN A 8 -5.94 -21.21 1.54
N ALA A 9 -5.05 -20.46 0.90
CA ALA A 9 -4.99 -19.02 1.07
C ALA A 9 -6.11 -18.29 0.32
N GLU A 10 -6.48 -18.76 -0.87
CA GLU A 10 -7.45 -18.06 -1.69
C GLU A 10 -8.82 -17.89 -1.03
N PRO A 11 -9.39 -18.93 -0.41
CA PRO A 11 -10.66 -18.74 0.29
C PRO A 11 -10.55 -17.75 1.45
N ILE A 12 -9.41 -17.74 2.15
CA ILE A 12 -9.20 -16.80 3.25
C ILE A 12 -9.13 -15.39 2.69
N ARG A 13 -8.41 -15.20 1.58
CA ARG A 13 -8.31 -13.91 0.95
C ARG A 13 -9.69 -13.39 0.56
N LYS A 14 -10.50 -14.23 -0.08
CA LYS A 14 -11.81 -13.80 -0.52
C LYS A 14 -12.71 -13.39 0.64
N LYS A 15 -12.56 -14.06 1.76
CA LYS A 15 -13.41 -13.78 2.91
C LYS A 15 -12.94 -12.59 3.72
N PHE A 16 -11.65 -12.48 3.97
CA PHE A 16 -11.13 -11.48 4.89
C PHE A 16 -10.34 -10.34 4.23
N ALA A 17 -9.80 -10.57 3.05
CA ALA A 17 -8.98 -9.57 2.39
C ALA A 17 -9.28 -9.54 0.89
N PRO A 18 -10.55 -9.30 0.53
CA PRO A 18 -10.95 -9.41 -0.89
C PRO A 18 -10.29 -8.39 -1.80
N ASP A 19 -9.83 -7.28 -1.24
CA ASP A 19 -9.20 -6.25 -2.05
C ASP A 19 -7.71 -6.49 -2.26
N TRP A 20 -7.18 -7.54 -1.65
CA TRP A 20 -5.78 -7.90 -1.83
C TRP A 20 -5.66 -8.96 -2.92
N GLU A 21 -4.49 -8.99 -3.53
CA GLU A 21 -4.20 -9.95 -4.57
C GLU A 21 -3.11 -10.88 -4.06
N ILE A 22 -3.21 -12.17 -4.37
CA ILE A 22 -2.13 -13.10 -4.06
C ILE A 22 -1.28 -13.20 -5.30
N ARG A 23 -0.02 -12.81 -5.21
CA ARG A 23 0.89 -12.85 -6.34
C ARG A 23 1.92 -13.95 -6.17
N LYS A 24 2.18 -14.67 -7.24
CA LYS A 24 3.14 -15.77 -7.27
C LYS A 24 2.88 -16.81 -6.19
N GLY A 25 1.63 -16.85 -5.71
CA GLY A 25 1.25 -17.78 -4.65
C GLY A 25 1.98 -17.56 -3.34
N SER A 26 2.71 -16.46 -3.18
CA SER A 26 3.60 -16.31 -2.04
C SER A 26 3.46 -15.00 -1.27
N TYR A 27 2.75 -14.01 -1.79
CA TYR A 27 2.58 -12.77 -1.03
C TYR A 27 1.26 -12.08 -1.37
N LEU A 28 0.76 -11.32 -0.41
CA LEU A 28 -0.39 -10.47 -0.61
C LEU A 28 0.09 -9.14 -1.17
N TYR A 29 -0.65 -8.59 -2.11
CA TYR A 29 -0.26 -7.38 -2.80
C TYR A 29 -1.44 -6.42 -2.86
N LYS A 30 -1.17 -5.15 -2.62
CA LYS A 30 -2.19 -4.12 -2.73
C LYS A 30 -1.52 -2.79 -3.02
N LYS A 31 -2.12 -1.99 -3.88
CA LYS A 31 -1.59 -0.68 -4.19
C LYS A 31 -2.67 0.34 -3.89
N VAL A 32 -2.34 1.38 -3.16
CA VAL A 32 -3.31 2.38 -2.73
C VAL A 32 -2.79 3.78 -2.97
N ALA A 33 -3.70 4.74 -2.99
CA ALA A 33 -3.35 6.15 -3.11
C ALA A 33 -4.00 6.93 -1.98
N PHE A 34 -3.25 7.88 -1.46
CA PHE A 34 -3.73 8.80 -0.43
C PHE A 34 -3.93 10.17 -1.06
N ASN A 35 -4.46 11.10 -0.30
CA ASN A 35 -4.68 12.45 -0.82
C ASN A 35 -3.36 13.18 -1.05
N ASP A 36 -2.37 12.94 -0.22
CA ASP A 36 -1.08 13.60 -0.36
C ASP A 36 0.01 12.79 0.34
N TYR A 37 1.23 13.28 0.24
CA TYR A 37 2.38 12.61 0.82
C TYR A 37 2.29 12.54 2.35
N ASN A 38 1.78 13.59 2.96
CA ASN A 38 1.66 13.64 4.41
C ASN A 38 0.76 12.52 4.93
N GLN A 39 -0.36 12.29 4.25
CA GLN A 39 -1.26 11.21 4.66
C GLN A 39 -0.62 9.84 4.48
N THR A 40 0.18 9.69 3.42
CA THR A 40 0.89 8.44 3.21
C THR A 40 1.81 8.14 4.38
N LEU A 41 2.56 9.15 4.83
CA LEU A 41 3.46 8.96 5.96
C LEU A 41 2.70 8.70 7.25
N ARG A 42 1.57 9.36 7.45
CA ARG A 42 0.75 9.12 8.63
C ARG A 42 0.23 7.70 8.66
N PHE A 43 -0.14 7.16 7.49
CA PHE A 43 -0.57 5.77 7.42
C PHE A 43 0.57 4.84 7.84
N LEU A 44 1.77 5.07 7.32
CA LEU A 44 2.90 4.23 7.68
C LEU A 44 3.18 4.27 9.17
N MET A 45 3.02 5.43 9.79
CA MET A 45 3.19 5.54 11.24
C MET A 45 2.07 4.82 11.98
N ALA A 46 0.86 4.88 11.45
CA ALA A 46 -0.29 4.28 12.13
C ALA A 46 -0.20 2.76 12.20
N ILE A 47 0.45 2.13 11.23
CA ILE A 47 0.53 0.68 11.22
C ILE A 47 1.79 0.15 11.87
N GLU A 48 2.58 1.00 12.48
CA GLU A 48 3.76 0.57 13.21
C GLU A 48 3.39 -0.38 14.34
N LYS A 49 2.40 -0.01 15.15
CA LYS A 49 2.01 -0.80 16.30
C LYS A 49 1.53 -2.21 15.95
N PRO A 50 0.62 -2.39 15.01
CA PRO A 50 0.21 -3.76 14.68
C PRO A 50 1.35 -4.60 14.13
N GLN A 51 2.27 -4.01 13.38
CA GLN A 51 3.41 -4.76 12.89
C GLN A 51 4.30 -5.24 14.02
N ILE A 52 4.54 -4.38 14.98
CA ILE A 52 5.34 -4.75 16.15
C ILE A 52 4.61 -5.79 16.98
N LYS A 53 3.30 -5.60 17.17
CA LYS A 53 2.51 -6.53 17.96
C LYS A 53 2.54 -7.94 17.38
N LEU A 54 2.42 -8.05 16.07
CA LEU A 54 2.43 -9.34 15.40
C LEU A 54 3.84 -9.86 15.12
N ASP A 55 4.83 -9.00 15.33
CA ASP A 55 6.22 -9.30 14.96
C ASP A 55 6.27 -9.70 13.49
N HIS A 56 5.55 -8.96 12.66
CA HIS A 56 5.41 -9.28 11.25
C HIS A 56 5.31 -7.98 10.48
N PHE A 57 6.19 -7.81 9.49
CA PHE A 57 6.34 -6.52 8.82
C PHE A 57 6.08 -6.65 7.34
N ALA A 58 5.31 -5.71 6.81
CA ALA A 58 5.03 -5.65 5.39
C ALA A 58 6.16 -4.91 4.68
N ASP A 59 6.25 -5.11 3.38
CA ASP A 59 7.18 -4.38 2.53
C ASP A 59 6.39 -3.25 1.86
N PHE A 60 6.98 -2.07 1.82
CA PHE A 60 6.32 -0.91 1.25
C PHE A 60 7.17 -0.25 0.18
N MET A 61 6.51 0.25 -0.86
CA MET A 61 7.18 1.05 -1.87
C MET A 61 6.35 2.30 -2.04
N ASN A 62 6.92 3.45 -1.71
CA ASN A 62 6.19 4.70 -1.70
C ASN A 62 6.64 5.64 -2.82
N PHE A 63 5.69 6.12 -3.61
CA PHE A 63 5.94 7.12 -4.62
C PHE A 63 4.96 8.25 -4.35
N TYR A 64 5.40 9.27 -3.66
CA TYR A 64 4.60 10.44 -3.31
C TYR A 64 3.35 10.03 -2.51
N ASN A 65 2.17 9.96 -3.15
CA ASN A 65 0.95 9.58 -2.46
C ASN A 65 0.48 8.17 -2.83
N GLU A 66 1.29 7.44 -3.60
CA GLU A 66 0.97 6.06 -3.94
C GLU A 66 1.82 5.13 -3.10
N LEU A 67 1.21 4.09 -2.60
CA LEU A 67 1.90 3.13 -1.75
C LEU A 67 1.59 1.72 -2.22
N THR A 68 2.64 0.96 -2.50
CA THR A 68 2.52 -0.45 -2.82
C THR A 68 2.83 -1.23 -1.56
N ILE A 69 1.97 -2.19 -1.23
CA ILE A 69 2.09 -2.96 -0.01
C ILE A 69 2.19 -4.43 -0.36
N ALA A 70 3.19 -5.10 0.16
CA ALA A 70 3.35 -6.54 -0.03
C ALA A 70 3.57 -7.19 1.31
N ILE A 71 2.86 -8.28 1.58
CA ILE A 71 2.95 -8.99 2.85
C ILE A 71 3.26 -10.46 2.59
N THR A 72 4.31 -10.96 3.22
CA THR A 72 4.67 -12.36 3.10
C THR A 72 5.36 -12.78 4.38
N THR A 73 5.43 -14.08 4.62
CA THR A 73 6.19 -14.60 5.74
C THR A 73 7.51 -15.15 5.21
N HIS A 74 8.56 -14.40 5.42
CA HIS A 74 9.87 -14.72 4.83
C HIS A 74 10.41 -16.05 5.31
N ASP A 75 10.13 -16.41 6.54
CA ASP A 75 10.65 -17.67 7.11
C ASP A 75 10.19 -18.90 6.34
N VAL A 76 8.98 -18.86 5.78
CA VAL A 76 8.45 -19.98 5.03
C VAL A 76 8.35 -19.68 3.54
N LYS A 77 8.77 -18.48 3.15
CA LYS A 77 8.73 -18.04 1.75
C LYS A 77 7.34 -18.17 1.16
N GLY A 78 6.36 -17.70 1.88
CA GLY A 78 4.98 -17.79 1.42
C GLY A 78 4.02 -17.18 2.41
N LEU A 79 2.76 -17.52 2.28
CA LEU A 79 1.70 -16.94 3.10
C LEU A 79 1.42 -17.79 4.31
N THR A 80 1.13 -17.12 5.42
CA THR A 80 0.67 -17.76 6.64
C THR A 80 -0.49 -16.96 7.17
N GLN A 81 -1.08 -17.40 8.24
CA GLN A 81 -2.18 -16.68 8.86
C GLN A 81 -1.77 -15.28 9.31
N LEU A 82 -0.50 -15.09 9.68
CA LEU A 82 -0.03 -13.77 10.09
C LEU A 82 -0.17 -12.72 8.97
N ASP A 83 0.01 -13.14 7.73
CA ASP A 83 -0.10 -12.20 6.62
C ASP A 83 -1.52 -11.67 6.52
N PHE A 84 -2.51 -12.53 6.72
CA PHE A 84 -3.90 -12.09 6.67
C PHE A 84 -4.28 -11.26 7.88
N GLU A 85 -3.73 -11.58 9.05
CA GLU A 85 -3.98 -10.76 10.23
C GLU A 85 -3.42 -9.36 10.03
N LEU A 86 -2.23 -9.26 9.49
CA LEU A 86 -1.64 -7.96 9.23
C LEU A 86 -2.45 -7.20 8.16
N ALA A 87 -2.92 -7.91 7.14
CA ALA A 87 -3.74 -7.28 6.11
C ALA A 87 -5.00 -6.66 6.71
N LEU A 88 -5.61 -7.30 7.69
CA LEU A 88 -6.79 -6.73 8.34
C LEU A 88 -6.47 -5.44 9.07
N TYR A 89 -5.35 -5.39 9.78
CA TYR A 89 -4.95 -4.16 10.45
C TYR A 89 -4.65 -3.06 9.45
N ILE A 90 -4.00 -3.41 8.35
CA ILE A 90 -3.68 -2.43 7.32
C ILE A 90 -4.95 -1.91 6.67
N ASP A 91 -5.91 -2.79 6.37
CA ASP A 91 -7.17 -2.37 5.76
C ASP A 91 -7.93 -1.42 6.67
N GLU A 92 -7.91 -1.68 7.97
CA GLU A 92 -8.59 -0.81 8.91
C GLU A 92 -7.96 0.60 8.89
N ALA A 93 -6.62 0.66 8.88
CA ALA A 93 -5.94 1.94 8.83
C ALA A 93 -6.20 2.66 7.51
N LEU A 94 -6.23 1.92 6.40
CA LEU A 94 -6.52 2.51 5.10
C LEU A 94 -7.93 3.11 5.07
N LYS A 95 -8.86 2.42 5.70
CA LYS A 95 -10.24 2.89 5.75
C LYS A 95 -10.34 4.19 6.54
N GLN A 96 -9.63 4.28 7.64
CA GLN A 96 -9.64 5.49 8.45
C GLN A 96 -8.99 6.67 7.74
N MET A 97 -8.06 6.40 6.84
CA MET A 97 -7.39 7.45 6.11
C MET A 97 -8.04 7.75 4.75
N ASP A 98 -9.15 7.05 4.46
CA ASP A 98 -9.89 7.28 3.23
C ASP A 98 -9.00 7.05 2.00
N ALA A 99 -8.13 6.05 2.06
CA ALA A 99 -7.25 5.72 0.96
C ALA A 99 -8.01 5.00 -0.14
N ARG A 100 -7.59 5.20 -1.39
CA ARG A 100 -8.22 4.59 -2.54
C ARG A 100 -7.36 3.48 -3.08
N GLN A 101 -7.97 2.36 -3.43
CA GLN A 101 -7.23 1.27 -4.04
C GLN A 101 -6.96 1.58 -5.50
N ILE A 102 -5.78 1.24 -5.97
CA ILE A 102 -5.40 1.45 -7.36
C ILE A 102 -5.34 0.11 -8.05
N ASP A 103 -6.10 -0.01 -9.15
CA ASP A 103 -6.04 -1.19 -9.99
C ASP A 103 -4.78 -1.06 -10.84
N GLU A 104 -3.99 -2.11 -10.87
CA GLU A 104 -2.74 -2.10 -11.62
C GLU A 104 -2.97 -1.75 -13.09
N SER A 105 -4.05 -2.23 -13.67
CA SER A 105 -4.35 -1.96 -15.06
C SER A 105 -4.68 -0.50 -15.30
N LEU A 106 -5.07 0.23 -14.26
CA LEU A 106 -5.39 1.63 -14.36
C LEU A 106 -4.24 2.52 -13.92
N SER A 107 -3.22 1.93 -13.33
CA SER A 107 -2.17 2.73 -12.72
C SER A 107 -1.39 3.58 -13.73
N GLU A 108 -1.23 3.10 -14.95
CA GLU A 108 -0.56 3.88 -15.97
C GLU A 108 -1.35 5.14 -16.30
N LYS A 109 -2.64 4.97 -16.52
CA LYS A 109 -3.49 6.11 -16.80
C LYS A 109 -3.56 7.04 -15.60
N TRP A 110 -3.59 6.44 -14.43
CA TRP A 110 -3.65 7.23 -13.21
C TRP A 110 -2.37 8.05 -13.04
N SER A 111 -1.24 7.47 -13.35
CA SER A 111 0.04 8.16 -13.24
C SER A 111 0.11 9.35 -14.18
N ASP A 112 -0.37 9.19 -15.41
CA ASP A 112 -0.41 10.29 -16.35
C ASP A 112 -1.32 11.40 -15.85
N LYS A 113 -2.47 11.01 -15.32
CA LYS A 113 -3.41 11.96 -14.78
C LYS A 113 -2.79 12.69 -13.60
N TYR A 114 -2.09 11.98 -12.76
CA TYR A 114 -1.44 12.58 -11.61
C TYR A 114 -0.39 13.58 -12.05
N LYS A 115 0.43 13.23 -13.04
CA LYS A 115 1.44 14.14 -13.52
C LYS A 115 0.84 15.40 -14.06
N ARG A 116 -0.28 15.30 -14.73
CA ARG A 116 -0.95 16.49 -15.25
C ARG A 116 -1.60 17.32 -14.17
N SER A 117 -1.97 16.68 -13.08
CA SER A 117 -2.66 17.39 -12.01
C SER A 117 -1.69 18.16 -11.11
N ILE A 118 -0.40 17.88 -11.21
CA ILE A 118 0.57 18.64 -10.43
C ILE A 118 0.69 20.00 -11.07
N ASN A 119 0.33 21.03 -10.31
CA ASN A 119 0.35 22.38 -10.84
C ASN A 119 1.50 23.14 -10.23
N CYS A 120 2.54 23.33 -11.00
CA CYS A 120 3.74 24.00 -10.50
C CYS A 120 3.52 25.48 -10.22
N SER A 121 2.51 26.06 -10.84
CA SER A 121 2.19 27.46 -10.57
C SER A 121 1.44 27.61 -9.26
N ASN A 122 0.83 26.53 -8.78
CA ASN A 122 0.03 26.60 -7.59
C ASN A 122 0.15 25.28 -6.82
N PRO A 123 1.34 24.98 -6.31
CA PRO A 123 1.53 23.70 -5.62
C PRO A 123 0.71 23.67 -4.34
N LYS A 124 0.14 22.51 -4.07
CA LYS A 124 -0.72 22.37 -2.93
C LYS A 124 -0.05 21.85 -1.69
N GLY A 125 1.09 21.31 -1.79
CA GLY A 125 1.74 20.76 -0.63
C GLY A 125 3.24 20.84 -0.77
N PHE A 126 3.91 20.52 0.33
CA PHE A 126 5.35 20.57 0.32
C PHE A 126 5.96 19.68 -0.75
N SER A 127 5.43 18.47 -0.91
CA SER A 127 5.96 17.55 -1.89
C SER A 127 5.80 18.07 -3.31
N GLN A 128 4.65 18.61 -3.62
CA GLN A 128 4.46 19.19 -4.94
C GLN A 128 5.34 20.40 -5.15
N LYS A 129 5.48 21.22 -4.13
CA LYS A 129 6.32 22.38 -4.20
C LYS A 129 7.77 22.01 -4.45
N ALA A 130 8.27 21.02 -3.72
CA ALA A 130 9.63 20.57 -3.90
C ALA A 130 9.83 19.94 -5.28
N HIS A 131 8.85 19.18 -5.73
CA HIS A 131 8.89 18.54 -7.03
C HIS A 131 8.97 19.58 -8.13
N CYS A 132 8.17 20.59 -8.05
CA CYS A 132 8.15 21.64 -9.06
C CYS A 132 9.41 22.50 -9.02
N ALA A 133 9.92 22.77 -7.82
CA ALA A 133 11.14 23.53 -7.67
C ALA A 133 12.33 22.80 -8.26
N GLY A 134 12.33 21.48 -8.19
CA GLY A 134 13.40 20.71 -8.78
C GLY A 134 13.41 20.77 -10.29
N ARG A 135 12.26 21.07 -10.89
CA ARG A 135 12.18 21.15 -12.34
C ARG A 135 12.26 22.56 -12.79
N LYS A 136 11.89 23.51 -12.01
CA LYS A 136 11.94 24.79 -12.56
C LYS A 136 11.87 25.74 -11.49
N LYS A 137 12.40 26.32 -11.02
CA LYS A 137 12.45 27.14 -10.05
C LYS A 137 11.33 27.86 -9.79
N LYS A 138 10.92 28.02 -9.01
CA LYS A 138 9.77 28.71 -8.67
C LYS A 138 10.08 30.06 -8.38
#